data_f0097237fdd7bb7af2e2bbad36ed9a3d
#
_entry.id   f0097237fdd7bb7af2e2bbad36ed9a3d
#
_cell.length_a   1.000
_cell.length_b   1.000
_cell.length_c   1.000
_cell.angle_alpha   90.00
_cell.angle_beta   90.00
_cell.angle_gamma   90.00
#
_symmetry.space_group_name_H-M   'P 1'
#
loop_
_entity.id
_entity.type
_entity.pdbx_description
1 polymer ?
#
loop_
_entity_poly.entity_id
_entity_poly.type
_entity_poly.pdbx_seq_one_letter_code
_entity_poly.pdbx_strand_id
1 'polypeptide(L)'
;MRRRLLLTAACLLVASLMTPAATAQSSRCGTQHVDTLEELLECVSVEGTFQHLEALQAIADANGGTRVSGSEGYDESVDYVVRRMVRAGYDVHVQPFQFNAFIQEGPSELTQNEPDQVTYVEGVDYQVMSQSEPGDVTADVTAVDLMLGLDNTSTSGCEPEDFEGFPAGNIALIQRGSCTFQVKAENAADAGAVGVLIFNQGNTEDRMGLIGGTLGAEYDGGIPVMDLTYALGVELAETEGLNMTMVVDVFRGLAITYNVFAESTTGDRTNVVMAGAHLDSVD
;
A
#
# COMPACT_ATOMS: atom_id res chain seq x y z
N MET A 1 68.99 39.18 36.77
CA MET A 1 67.83 38.94 35.85
C MET A 1 66.89 37.97 36.50
N ARG A 2 65.82 38.45 37.11
CA ARG A 2 64.84 37.62 37.83
C ARG A 2 63.59 37.48 36.98
N ARG A 3 63.27 36.23 36.51
CA ARG A 3 62.00 35.86 35.84
C ARG A 3 60.92 35.69 36.89
N ARG A 4 59.89 36.52 36.82
CA ARG A 4 58.64 36.34 37.58
C ARG A 4 57.72 35.40 36.83
N LEU A 5 57.37 34.28 37.46
CA LEU A 5 56.27 33.39 37.04
C LEU A 5 54.93 34.02 37.48
N LEU A 6 54.05 34.24 36.55
CA LEU A 6 52.65 34.58 36.81
C LEU A 6 51.85 33.27 36.73
N LEU A 7 51.29 32.85 37.85
CA LEU A 7 50.25 31.79 37.90
C LEU A 7 48.91 32.46 37.61
N THR A 8 48.28 32.06 36.51
CA THR A 8 46.89 32.32 36.23
C THR A 8 46.05 31.14 36.69
N ALA A 9 45.22 31.36 37.72
CA ALA A 9 44.25 30.43 38.23
C ALA A 9 43.03 30.43 37.25
N ALA A 10 42.80 29.33 36.58
CA ALA A 10 41.59 29.11 35.78
C ALA A 10 40.49 28.56 36.69
N CYS A 11 39.47 29.36 36.98
CA CYS A 11 38.22 28.89 37.57
C CYS A 11 37.41 28.11 36.53
N LEU A 12 37.35 26.78 36.66
CA LEU A 12 36.40 25.93 35.95
C LEU A 12 35.03 26.05 36.62
N LEU A 13 34.12 26.77 35.97
CA LEU A 13 32.69 26.73 36.27
C LEU A 13 32.13 25.41 35.71
N VAL A 14 31.86 24.44 36.60
CA VAL A 14 31.08 23.26 36.28
C VAL A 14 29.61 23.67 36.27
N ALA A 15 29.07 23.95 35.08
CA ALA A 15 27.64 24.09 34.89
C ALA A 15 27.02 22.69 34.97
N SER A 16 26.40 22.35 36.09
CA SER A 16 25.58 21.18 36.26
C SER A 16 24.36 21.33 35.38
N LEU A 17 24.35 20.69 34.19
CA LEU A 17 23.16 20.46 33.39
C LEU A 17 22.25 19.49 34.17
N MET A 18 21.27 20.04 34.88
CA MET A 18 20.13 19.27 35.36
C MET A 18 19.33 18.87 34.15
N THR A 19 19.59 17.68 33.60
CA THR A 19 18.62 16.98 32.76
C THR A 19 17.40 16.74 33.63
N PRO A 20 16.17 17.11 33.17
CA PRO A 20 14.97 16.67 33.86
C PRO A 20 15.02 15.16 33.89
N ALA A 21 15.01 14.56 35.06
CA ALA A 21 14.81 13.16 35.22
C ALA A 21 13.44 12.84 34.57
N ALA A 22 13.46 12.16 33.42
CA ALA A 22 12.28 11.49 32.95
C ALA A 22 11.82 10.63 34.12
N THR A 23 10.72 10.97 34.74
CA THR A 23 10.08 10.16 35.76
C THR A 23 9.82 8.83 35.12
N ALA A 24 10.65 7.83 35.46
CA ALA A 24 10.39 6.46 35.12
C ALA A 24 8.99 6.15 35.64
N GLN A 25 8.01 6.15 34.74
CA GLN A 25 6.65 5.77 35.04
C GLN A 25 6.71 4.33 35.52
N SER A 26 6.30 4.19 36.73
CA SER A 26 6.70 3.16 37.67
C SER A 26 6.45 1.75 37.14
N SER A 27 7.37 0.86 37.52
CA SER A 27 7.27 -0.59 37.56
C SER A 27 5.96 -1.20 38.15
N ARG A 28 4.97 -0.38 38.49
CA ARG A 28 3.66 -0.80 39.00
C ARG A 28 2.85 -1.52 37.94
N CYS A 29 2.76 -1.00 36.71
CA CYS A 29 1.93 -1.53 35.63
C CYS A 29 2.37 -2.91 35.11
N GLY A 30 3.59 -3.35 35.41
CA GLY A 30 4.07 -4.68 35.06
C GLY A 30 3.91 -5.74 36.17
N THR A 31 3.48 -5.35 37.38
CA THR A 31 3.44 -6.23 38.56
C THR A 31 2.15 -6.13 39.38
N GLN A 32 1.26 -5.18 39.09
CA GLN A 32 -0.01 -5.03 39.79
C GLN A 32 -1.18 -5.64 39.01
N HIS A 33 -2.11 -6.25 39.74
CA HIS A 33 -3.46 -6.51 39.24
C HIS A 33 -4.13 -5.18 38.95
N VAL A 34 -4.59 -4.98 37.73
CA VAL A 34 -5.36 -3.83 37.29
C VAL A 34 -6.83 -4.22 37.33
N ASP A 35 -7.53 -3.84 38.37
CA ASP A 35 -8.90 -4.27 38.59
C ASP A 35 -9.92 -3.16 38.30
N THR A 36 -9.45 -1.94 38.07
CA THR A 36 -10.29 -0.77 37.80
C THR A 36 -9.89 -0.07 36.51
N LEU A 37 -10.87 0.64 35.91
CA LEU A 37 -10.61 1.47 34.74
C LEU A 37 -9.56 2.56 35.03
N GLU A 38 -9.58 3.14 36.23
CA GLU A 38 -8.65 4.19 36.61
C GLU A 38 -7.21 3.68 36.65
N GLU A 39 -6.96 2.51 37.24
CA GLU A 39 -5.65 1.86 37.23
C GLU A 39 -5.19 1.47 35.82
N LEU A 40 -6.11 1.01 34.97
CA LEU A 40 -5.82 0.73 33.56
C LEU A 40 -5.37 2.00 32.82
N LEU A 41 -6.08 3.09 33.01
CA LEU A 41 -5.76 4.36 32.36
C LEU A 41 -4.43 4.96 32.85
N GLU A 42 -4.03 4.69 34.11
CA GLU A 42 -2.69 5.07 34.60
C GLU A 42 -1.56 4.30 33.91
N CYS A 43 -1.86 3.07 33.43
CA CYS A 43 -0.90 2.20 32.77
C CYS A 43 -0.85 2.38 31.25
N VAL A 44 -1.88 2.94 30.65
CA VAL A 44 -1.89 3.25 29.20
C VAL A 44 -1.37 4.68 28.99
N SER A 45 -0.22 4.80 28.34
CA SER A 45 0.36 6.10 27.99
C SER A 45 0.47 6.29 26.48
N VAL A 46 0.41 7.54 26.03
CA VAL A 46 0.62 7.89 24.63
C VAL A 46 1.99 7.42 24.16
N GLU A 47 3.02 7.64 24.97
CA GLU A 47 4.40 7.22 24.67
C GLU A 47 4.51 5.70 24.53
N GLY A 48 3.85 4.95 25.42
CA GLY A 48 3.84 3.48 25.39
C GLY A 48 3.15 2.94 24.12
N THR A 49 2.07 3.59 23.70
CA THR A 49 1.37 3.23 22.45
C THR A 49 2.22 3.62 21.24
N PHE A 50 2.82 4.80 21.25
CA PHE A 50 3.61 5.30 20.15
C PHE A 50 4.87 4.47 19.87
N GLN A 51 5.49 3.89 20.90
CA GLN A 51 6.61 2.94 20.75
C GLN A 51 6.26 1.72 19.88
N HIS A 52 5.01 1.27 19.88
CA HIS A 52 4.57 0.17 19.02
C HIS A 52 4.43 0.63 17.57
N LEU A 53 3.92 1.84 17.34
CA LEU A 53 3.84 2.43 16.00
C LEU A 53 5.24 2.65 15.41
N GLU A 54 6.17 3.19 16.19
CA GLU A 54 7.57 3.37 15.77
C GLU A 54 8.25 2.03 15.43
N ALA A 55 7.97 0.99 16.21
CA ALA A 55 8.53 -0.34 15.94
C ALA A 55 7.97 -0.96 14.65
N LEU A 56 6.67 -0.81 14.40
CA LEU A 56 6.04 -1.28 13.16
C LEU A 56 6.47 -0.44 11.95
N GLN A 57 6.68 0.87 12.13
CA GLN A 57 7.24 1.71 11.08
C GLN A 57 8.68 1.29 10.72
N ALA A 58 9.52 1.02 11.73
CA ALA A 58 10.88 0.55 11.50
C ALA A 58 10.93 -0.82 10.77
N ILE A 59 9.94 -1.68 11.03
CA ILE A 59 9.78 -2.94 10.27
C ILE A 59 9.43 -2.64 8.81
N ALA A 60 8.47 -1.75 8.56
CA ALA A 60 8.13 -1.33 7.20
C ALA A 60 9.35 -0.74 6.47
N ASP A 61 10.06 0.20 7.10
CA ASP A 61 11.25 0.85 6.52
C ASP A 61 12.35 -0.14 6.15
N ALA A 62 12.49 -1.24 6.90
CA ALA A 62 13.44 -2.32 6.63
C ALA A 62 13.00 -3.26 5.49
N ASN A 63 11.72 -3.27 5.15
CA ASN A 63 11.09 -4.19 4.21
C ASN A 63 10.41 -3.45 3.04
N GLY A 64 11.08 -2.51 2.43
CA GLY A 64 10.59 -1.80 1.23
C GLY A 64 9.46 -0.80 1.48
N GLY A 65 9.22 -0.44 2.75
CA GLY A 65 8.17 0.51 3.15
C GLY A 65 6.82 -0.14 3.46
N THR A 66 6.69 -1.46 3.32
CA THR A 66 5.42 -2.18 3.43
C THR A 66 5.39 -3.24 4.54
N ARG A 67 4.19 -3.53 5.04
CA ARG A 67 3.86 -4.65 5.93
C ARG A 67 2.57 -5.34 5.45
N VAL A 68 2.38 -5.37 4.16
CA VAL A 68 1.24 -6.05 3.52
C VAL A 68 1.25 -7.54 3.87
N SER A 69 0.07 -8.11 4.08
CA SER A 69 -0.09 -9.55 4.35
C SER A 69 0.57 -10.39 3.27
N GLY A 70 1.43 -11.32 3.70
CA GLY A 70 2.22 -12.19 2.80
C GLY A 70 3.61 -11.64 2.46
N SER A 71 3.98 -10.43 2.93
CA SER A 71 5.32 -9.87 2.81
C SER A 71 6.22 -10.22 4.00
N GLU A 72 7.54 -10.08 3.83
CA GLU A 72 8.50 -10.22 4.94
C GLU A 72 8.23 -9.20 6.06
N GLY A 73 7.80 -7.97 5.70
CA GLY A 73 7.44 -6.95 6.69
C GLY A 73 6.22 -7.34 7.53
N TYR A 74 5.27 -8.09 6.96
CA TYR A 74 4.18 -8.65 7.74
C TYR A 74 4.66 -9.75 8.69
N ASP A 75 5.48 -10.67 8.22
CA ASP A 75 6.01 -11.78 9.04
C ASP A 75 6.84 -11.24 10.22
N GLU A 76 7.68 -10.23 10.02
CA GLU A 76 8.40 -9.56 11.09
C GLU A 76 7.47 -8.84 12.08
N SER A 77 6.33 -8.31 11.60
CA SER A 77 5.29 -7.70 12.44
C SER A 77 4.60 -8.74 13.31
N VAL A 78 4.29 -9.92 12.76
CA VAL A 78 3.78 -11.08 13.52
C VAL A 78 4.77 -11.45 14.62
N ASP A 79 6.03 -11.61 14.31
CA ASP A 79 7.09 -11.92 15.26
C ASP A 79 7.22 -10.86 16.36
N TYR A 80 7.09 -9.58 15.99
CA TYR A 80 7.11 -8.48 16.95
C TYR A 80 5.96 -8.61 17.95
N VAL A 81 4.72 -8.82 17.46
CA VAL A 81 3.53 -8.95 18.32
C VAL A 81 3.64 -10.19 19.21
N VAL A 82 4.04 -11.34 18.67
CA VAL A 82 4.25 -12.56 19.44
C VAL A 82 5.22 -12.33 20.60
N ARG A 83 6.39 -11.74 20.33
CA ARG A 83 7.37 -11.41 21.37
C ARG A 83 6.82 -10.46 22.44
N ARG A 84 5.98 -9.49 22.06
CA ARG A 84 5.37 -8.55 23.03
C ARG A 84 4.34 -9.24 23.91
N MET A 85 3.46 -10.05 23.32
CA MET A 85 2.40 -10.74 24.03
C MET A 85 2.96 -11.84 24.99
N VAL A 86 3.97 -12.60 24.54
CA VAL A 86 4.67 -13.57 25.39
C VAL A 86 5.33 -12.88 26.60
N ARG A 87 6.01 -11.73 26.38
CA ARG A 87 6.60 -10.95 27.47
C ARG A 87 5.57 -10.39 28.45
N ALA A 88 4.38 -10.11 27.97
CA ALA A 88 3.26 -9.68 28.81
C ALA A 88 2.57 -10.83 29.57
N GLY A 89 3.00 -12.08 29.36
CA GLY A 89 2.51 -13.25 30.08
C GLY A 89 1.27 -13.90 29.49
N TYR A 90 0.94 -13.58 28.23
CA TYR A 90 -0.14 -14.23 27.49
C TYR A 90 0.28 -15.62 26.98
N ASP A 91 -0.71 -16.50 26.84
CA ASP A 91 -0.60 -17.72 26.04
C ASP A 91 -0.86 -17.33 24.58
N VAL A 92 0.16 -17.52 23.72
CA VAL A 92 0.14 -16.98 22.34
C VAL A 92 0.08 -18.10 21.33
N HIS A 93 -0.86 -18.01 20.41
CA HIS A 93 -1.05 -18.94 19.30
C HIS A 93 -1.01 -18.19 17.97
N VAL A 94 -0.19 -18.68 17.03
CA VAL A 94 -0.13 -18.18 15.66
C VAL A 94 -0.90 -19.13 14.75
N GLN A 95 -1.91 -18.61 14.06
CA GLN A 95 -2.77 -19.37 13.16
C GLN A 95 -2.43 -19.05 11.71
N PRO A 96 -1.82 -19.97 10.95
CA PRO A 96 -1.67 -19.79 9.51
C PRO A 96 -3.00 -19.97 8.79
N PHE A 97 -3.22 -19.16 7.75
CA PHE A 97 -4.34 -19.35 6.82
C PHE A 97 -3.96 -18.89 5.41
N GLN A 98 -4.68 -19.36 4.41
CA GLN A 98 -4.50 -18.96 3.02
C GLN A 98 -5.44 -17.83 2.65
N PHE A 99 -4.97 -16.93 1.80
CA PHE A 99 -5.76 -15.85 1.23
C PHE A 99 -5.32 -15.58 -0.23
N ASN A 100 -6.17 -14.94 -1.00
CA ASN A 100 -5.81 -14.44 -2.33
C ASN A 100 -5.00 -13.16 -2.15
N ALA A 101 -3.71 -13.24 -2.38
CA ALA A 101 -2.79 -12.12 -2.28
C ALA A 101 -2.69 -11.38 -3.62
N PHE A 102 -2.49 -10.08 -3.52
CA PHE A 102 -2.02 -9.21 -4.59
C PHE A 102 -0.88 -8.37 -3.98
N ILE A 103 0.34 -8.56 -4.47
CA ILE A 103 1.55 -7.96 -3.90
C ILE A 103 2.38 -7.43 -5.06
N GLN A 104 2.73 -6.16 -5.03
CA GLN A 104 3.69 -5.60 -5.98
C GLN A 104 5.10 -6.06 -5.59
N GLU A 105 5.77 -6.80 -6.48
CA GLU A 105 7.09 -7.39 -6.21
C GLU A 105 8.24 -6.51 -6.69
N GLY A 106 7.97 -5.65 -7.68
CA GLY A 106 8.95 -4.74 -8.26
C GLY A 106 8.31 -3.45 -8.77
N PRO A 107 9.13 -2.50 -9.26
CA PRO A 107 8.63 -1.29 -9.87
C PRO A 107 7.86 -1.61 -11.15
N SER A 108 6.71 -0.99 -11.34
CA SER A 108 6.03 -1.00 -12.62
C SER A 108 6.65 0.01 -13.59
N GLU A 109 6.46 -0.20 -14.89
CA GLU A 109 6.94 0.72 -15.92
C GLU A 109 5.84 1.01 -16.95
N LEU A 110 5.73 2.27 -17.32
CA LEU A 110 4.91 2.72 -18.45
C LEU A 110 5.73 3.68 -19.31
N THR A 111 5.97 3.28 -20.55
CA THR A 111 6.79 4.05 -21.49
C THR A 111 6.10 4.13 -22.85
N GLN A 112 5.95 5.34 -23.39
CA GLN A 112 5.64 5.57 -24.79
C GLN A 112 6.92 5.35 -25.61
N ASN A 113 6.85 4.53 -26.64
CA ASN A 113 7.97 4.25 -27.55
C ASN A 113 7.91 5.12 -28.82
N GLU A 114 6.72 5.28 -29.35
CA GLU A 114 6.41 6.06 -30.56
C GLU A 114 5.20 6.97 -30.30
N PRO A 115 5.08 8.17 -30.95
CA PRO A 115 6.03 8.73 -31.92
C PRO A 115 7.30 9.30 -31.29
N ASP A 116 7.29 9.67 -30.03
CA ASP A 116 8.43 10.15 -29.24
C ASP A 116 8.57 9.33 -27.97
N GLN A 117 9.81 9.09 -27.53
CA GLN A 117 10.03 8.31 -26.32
C GLN A 117 9.74 9.14 -25.05
N VAL A 118 8.77 8.69 -24.22
CA VAL A 118 8.40 9.31 -22.95
C VAL A 118 8.27 8.23 -21.89
N THR A 119 8.89 8.43 -20.74
CA THR A 119 8.73 7.54 -19.56
C THR A 119 7.83 8.25 -18.55
N TYR A 120 6.76 7.59 -18.14
CA TYR A 120 5.80 8.09 -17.17
C TYR A 120 6.17 7.71 -15.74
N VAL A 121 5.65 8.43 -14.75
CA VAL A 121 6.01 8.29 -13.33
C VAL A 121 4.89 7.60 -12.57
N GLU A 122 5.20 6.44 -11.97
CA GLU A 122 4.27 5.72 -11.09
C GLU A 122 3.85 6.57 -9.89
N GLY A 123 2.58 6.53 -9.53
CA GLY A 123 1.99 7.33 -8.46
C GLY A 123 1.73 8.81 -8.84
N VAL A 124 2.13 9.24 -10.05
CA VAL A 124 1.88 10.60 -10.58
C VAL A 124 1.04 10.54 -11.84
N ASP A 125 1.51 9.82 -12.85
CA ASP A 125 0.89 9.70 -14.16
C ASP A 125 0.02 8.45 -14.29
N TYR A 126 0.50 7.36 -13.71
CA TYR A 126 -0.14 6.05 -13.72
C TYR A 126 0.10 5.30 -12.40
N GLN A 127 -0.67 4.22 -12.22
CA GLN A 127 -0.40 3.18 -11.21
C GLN A 127 -0.95 1.83 -11.65
N VAL A 128 -0.43 0.75 -11.08
CA VAL A 128 -0.97 -0.60 -11.31
C VAL A 128 -2.33 -0.71 -10.64
N MET A 129 -3.32 -1.20 -11.38
CA MET A 129 -4.66 -1.42 -10.82
C MET A 129 -4.66 -2.66 -9.92
N SER A 130 -5.20 -2.54 -8.72
CA SER A 130 -5.28 -3.66 -7.77
C SER A 130 -5.97 -4.88 -8.41
N GLN A 131 -5.41 -6.07 -8.20
CA GLN A 131 -5.80 -7.35 -8.81
C GLN A 131 -5.49 -7.46 -10.31
N SER A 132 -4.61 -6.60 -10.86
CA SER A 132 -4.04 -6.80 -12.19
C SER A 132 -3.26 -8.11 -12.28
N GLU A 133 -3.21 -8.71 -13.46
CA GLU A 133 -2.24 -9.77 -13.74
C GLU A 133 -0.85 -9.16 -13.99
N PRO A 134 0.23 -9.92 -13.72
CA PRO A 134 1.57 -9.52 -14.14
C PRO A 134 1.68 -9.53 -15.67
N GLY A 135 2.59 -8.72 -16.20
CA GLY A 135 2.87 -8.72 -17.63
C GLY A 135 3.98 -7.76 -18.04
N ASP A 136 4.61 -8.09 -19.14
CA ASP A 136 5.60 -7.23 -19.83
C ASP A 136 5.17 -7.21 -21.30
N VAL A 137 4.54 -6.14 -21.72
CA VAL A 137 3.91 -6.02 -23.04
C VAL A 137 4.37 -4.75 -23.75
N THR A 138 4.67 -4.88 -25.04
CA THR A 138 4.95 -3.75 -25.93
C THR A 138 4.04 -3.88 -27.16
N ALA A 139 3.16 -2.92 -27.37
CA ALA A 139 2.19 -2.95 -28.46
C ALA A 139 1.71 -1.55 -28.83
N ASP A 140 1.05 -1.49 -29.98
CA ASP A 140 0.29 -0.30 -30.38
C ASP A 140 -0.92 -0.13 -29.46
N VAL A 141 -1.34 1.12 -29.26
CA VAL A 141 -2.47 1.46 -28.40
C VAL A 141 -3.68 1.82 -29.25
N THR A 142 -4.84 1.27 -28.89
CA THR A 142 -6.11 1.58 -29.55
C THR A 142 -7.12 2.09 -28.54
N ALA A 143 -7.65 3.27 -28.78
CA ALA A 143 -8.73 3.88 -27.99
C ALA A 143 -10.06 3.17 -28.23
N VAL A 144 -10.84 2.95 -27.16
CA VAL A 144 -12.10 2.18 -27.18
C VAL A 144 -13.26 3.08 -26.73
N ASP A 145 -14.15 3.43 -27.64
CA ASP A 145 -15.41 4.15 -27.40
C ASP A 145 -15.29 5.32 -26.41
N LEU A 146 -14.35 6.24 -26.65
CA LEU A 146 -14.08 7.34 -25.72
C LEU A 146 -15.13 8.47 -25.83
N MET A 147 -15.54 8.99 -24.69
CA MET A 147 -16.40 10.19 -24.59
C MET A 147 -15.68 11.26 -23.76
N LEU A 148 -14.84 12.05 -24.44
CA LEU A 148 -14.02 13.07 -23.78
C LEU A 148 -14.82 14.34 -23.48
N GLY A 149 -14.35 15.12 -22.50
CA GLY A 149 -14.90 16.41 -22.10
C GLY A 149 -15.66 16.38 -20.77
N LEU A 150 -16.03 17.58 -20.31
CA LEU A 150 -16.81 17.76 -19.09
C LEU A 150 -18.23 17.21 -19.27
N ASP A 151 -18.84 16.76 -18.19
CA ASP A 151 -20.21 16.22 -18.16
C ASP A 151 -20.41 14.92 -19.00
N ASN A 152 -19.31 14.23 -19.38
CA ASN A 152 -19.41 12.96 -20.08
C ASN A 152 -20.05 11.87 -19.21
N THR A 153 -20.72 10.92 -19.87
CA THR A 153 -21.34 9.74 -19.28
C THR A 153 -20.75 8.47 -19.88
N SER A 154 -19.43 8.42 -19.99
CA SER A 154 -18.69 7.35 -20.66
C SER A 154 -19.19 5.95 -20.32
N THR A 155 -19.34 5.15 -21.36
CA THR A 155 -19.59 3.69 -21.30
C THR A 155 -18.42 2.90 -21.87
N SER A 156 -17.33 3.55 -22.24
CA SER A 156 -16.13 2.99 -22.87
C SER A 156 -15.74 1.62 -22.28
N GLY A 157 -15.68 0.62 -23.13
CA GLY A 157 -15.32 -0.75 -22.78
C GLY A 157 -16.34 -1.51 -21.92
N CYS A 158 -17.57 -1.00 -21.77
CA CYS A 158 -18.62 -1.67 -20.99
C CYS A 158 -19.30 -2.81 -21.72
N GLU A 159 -19.39 -2.72 -23.03
CA GLU A 159 -20.07 -3.70 -23.87
C GLU A 159 -19.07 -4.32 -24.85
N PRO A 160 -19.22 -5.60 -25.23
CA PRO A 160 -18.35 -6.24 -26.23
C PRO A 160 -18.35 -5.48 -27.58
N GLU A 161 -19.45 -4.84 -27.91
CA GLU A 161 -19.63 -4.05 -29.14
C GLU A 161 -18.71 -2.81 -29.21
N ASP A 162 -18.26 -2.29 -28.05
CA ASP A 162 -17.31 -1.16 -27.98
C ASP A 162 -15.96 -1.51 -28.62
N PHE A 163 -15.66 -2.80 -28.72
CA PHE A 163 -14.44 -3.33 -29.32
C PHE A 163 -14.62 -3.79 -30.78
N GLU A 164 -15.71 -3.42 -31.45
CA GLU A 164 -15.89 -3.77 -32.86
C GLU A 164 -14.75 -3.20 -33.72
N GLY A 165 -13.98 -4.09 -34.35
CA GLY A 165 -12.80 -3.71 -35.15
C GLY A 165 -11.52 -3.45 -34.35
N PHE A 166 -11.50 -3.72 -33.04
CA PHE A 166 -10.30 -3.62 -32.21
C PHE A 166 -9.20 -4.55 -32.75
N PRO A 167 -7.96 -4.07 -32.98
CA PRO A 167 -6.87 -4.93 -33.47
C PRO A 167 -6.36 -5.82 -32.34
N ALA A 168 -6.58 -7.12 -32.44
CA ALA A 168 -6.02 -8.08 -31.49
C ALA A 168 -4.50 -7.94 -31.41
N GLY A 169 -3.95 -7.98 -30.20
CA GLY A 169 -2.54 -7.75 -29.93
C GLY A 169 -2.19 -6.30 -29.53
N ASN A 170 -3.14 -5.39 -29.58
CA ASN A 170 -2.94 -4.01 -29.11
C ASN A 170 -3.24 -3.88 -27.60
N ILE A 171 -2.74 -2.80 -27.00
CA ILE A 171 -3.15 -2.31 -25.69
C ILE A 171 -4.44 -1.51 -25.87
N ALA A 172 -5.45 -1.80 -25.03
CA ALA A 172 -6.71 -1.06 -25.04
C ALA A 172 -6.61 0.19 -24.14
N LEU A 173 -6.89 1.37 -24.70
CA LEU A 173 -7.04 2.62 -23.95
C LEU A 173 -8.53 2.89 -23.70
N ILE A 174 -8.94 2.82 -22.44
CA ILE A 174 -10.34 2.83 -22.02
C ILE A 174 -10.59 3.98 -21.04
N GLN A 175 -11.73 4.63 -21.13
CA GLN A 175 -12.14 5.68 -20.21
C GLN A 175 -12.97 5.08 -19.06
N ARG A 176 -12.69 5.53 -17.81
CA ARG A 176 -13.58 5.26 -16.67
C ARG A 176 -15.00 5.74 -16.97
N GLY A 177 -16.00 5.05 -16.45
CA GLY A 177 -17.41 5.38 -16.67
C GLY A 177 -18.36 4.60 -15.79
N SER A 178 -19.39 4.01 -16.38
CA SER A 178 -20.53 3.45 -15.67
C SER A 178 -20.36 2.02 -15.19
N CYS A 179 -19.60 1.15 -15.89
CA CYS A 179 -19.37 -0.23 -15.48
C CYS A 179 -18.10 -0.38 -14.63
N THR A 180 -17.92 -1.58 -14.06
CA THR A 180 -16.74 -1.90 -13.24
C THR A 180 -15.48 -1.99 -14.09
N PHE A 181 -14.31 -1.78 -13.48
CA PHE A 181 -13.02 -1.94 -14.17
C PHE A 181 -12.77 -3.38 -14.60
N GLN A 182 -13.26 -4.36 -13.82
CA GLN A 182 -13.25 -5.78 -14.18
C GLN A 182 -13.92 -6.01 -15.54
N VAL A 183 -15.16 -5.56 -15.70
CA VAL A 183 -15.91 -5.72 -16.96
C VAL A 183 -15.17 -5.11 -18.15
N LYS A 184 -14.60 -3.91 -17.98
CA LYS A 184 -13.81 -3.24 -19.02
C LYS A 184 -12.58 -4.06 -19.42
N ALA A 185 -11.84 -4.56 -18.43
CA ALA A 185 -10.62 -5.32 -18.66
C ALA A 185 -10.90 -6.72 -19.27
N GLU A 186 -11.96 -7.39 -18.82
CA GLU A 186 -12.39 -8.68 -19.37
C GLU A 186 -12.89 -8.55 -20.82
N ASN A 187 -13.71 -7.54 -21.12
CA ASN A 187 -14.14 -7.27 -22.50
C ASN A 187 -12.93 -6.95 -23.42
N ALA A 188 -11.93 -6.20 -22.92
CA ALA A 188 -10.70 -5.95 -23.67
C ALA A 188 -9.90 -7.24 -23.93
N ALA A 189 -9.76 -8.10 -22.92
CA ALA A 189 -9.10 -9.39 -23.06
C ALA A 189 -9.82 -10.30 -24.06
N ASP A 190 -11.14 -10.36 -23.98
CA ASP A 190 -11.98 -11.13 -24.93
C ASP A 190 -11.86 -10.60 -26.37
N ALA A 191 -11.64 -9.30 -26.54
CA ALA A 191 -11.37 -8.67 -27.83
C ALA A 191 -9.93 -8.90 -28.34
N GLY A 192 -9.07 -9.52 -27.52
CA GLY A 192 -7.68 -9.84 -27.86
C GLY A 192 -6.67 -8.76 -27.50
N ALA A 193 -7.01 -7.84 -26.60
CA ALA A 193 -6.02 -6.91 -26.02
C ALA A 193 -4.93 -7.67 -25.26
N VAL A 194 -3.71 -7.16 -25.27
CA VAL A 194 -2.58 -7.71 -24.51
C VAL A 194 -2.29 -6.95 -23.21
N GLY A 195 -2.93 -5.81 -23.03
CA GLY A 195 -2.89 -4.99 -21.83
C GLY A 195 -3.98 -3.92 -21.88
N VAL A 196 -4.27 -3.31 -20.74
CA VAL A 196 -5.31 -2.28 -20.62
C VAL A 196 -4.79 -1.07 -19.86
N LEU A 197 -5.03 0.10 -20.40
CA LEU A 197 -4.82 1.39 -19.77
C LEU A 197 -6.19 2.04 -19.53
N ILE A 198 -6.61 2.19 -18.27
CA ILE A 198 -7.89 2.81 -17.90
C ILE A 198 -7.63 4.21 -17.33
N PHE A 199 -7.98 5.24 -18.06
CA PHE A 199 -7.83 6.60 -17.55
C PHE A 199 -9.11 7.11 -16.85
N ASN A 200 -8.93 8.05 -15.93
CA ASN A 200 -10.05 8.58 -15.14
C ASN A 200 -11.06 9.31 -16.02
N GLN A 201 -12.29 9.49 -15.54
CA GLN A 201 -13.41 9.93 -16.35
C GLN A 201 -13.33 11.40 -16.77
N GLY A 202 -12.79 12.27 -15.91
CA GLY A 202 -12.65 13.71 -16.19
C GLY A 202 -13.96 14.52 -16.21
N ASN A 203 -15.07 13.94 -15.75
CA ASN A 203 -16.37 14.63 -15.74
C ASN A 203 -16.58 15.51 -14.49
N THR A 204 -15.75 15.36 -13.46
CA THR A 204 -15.74 16.15 -12.22
C THR A 204 -14.30 16.37 -11.74
N GLU A 205 -14.06 17.38 -10.89
CA GLU A 205 -12.71 17.68 -10.37
C GLU A 205 -12.05 16.53 -9.63
N ASP A 206 -12.83 15.73 -8.90
CA ASP A 206 -12.35 14.54 -8.17
C ASP A 206 -12.04 13.35 -9.07
N ARG A 207 -12.34 13.43 -10.36
CA ARG A 207 -12.08 12.39 -11.38
C ARG A 207 -11.06 12.82 -12.44
N MET A 208 -10.10 13.66 -12.03
CA MET A 208 -9.00 14.11 -12.90
C MET A 208 -7.67 13.38 -12.60
N GLY A 209 -7.44 12.99 -11.34
CA GLY A 209 -6.22 12.31 -10.90
C GLY A 209 -6.25 10.80 -11.15
N LEU A 210 -5.32 10.08 -10.55
CA LEU A 210 -5.30 8.61 -10.56
C LEU A 210 -6.58 8.04 -9.93
N ILE A 211 -6.95 6.83 -10.33
CA ILE A 211 -8.20 6.21 -9.94
C ILE A 211 -8.08 5.49 -8.58
N GLY A 212 -6.96 4.81 -8.34
CA GLY A 212 -6.80 3.92 -7.19
C GLY A 212 -7.83 2.78 -7.20
N GLY A 213 -8.10 2.23 -8.38
CA GLY A 213 -9.16 1.26 -8.61
C GLY A 213 -8.73 -0.18 -8.36
N THR A 214 -9.72 -1.07 -8.27
CA THR A 214 -9.52 -2.52 -8.21
C THR A 214 -10.32 -3.21 -9.31
N LEU A 215 -9.73 -4.26 -9.87
CA LEU A 215 -10.42 -5.18 -10.77
C LEU A 215 -11.30 -6.18 -10.01
N GLY A 216 -11.03 -6.34 -8.69
CA GLY A 216 -11.71 -7.33 -7.86
C GLY A 216 -11.04 -8.71 -7.93
N ALA A 217 -11.26 -9.51 -6.88
CA ALA A 217 -10.61 -10.82 -6.73
C ALA A 217 -11.03 -11.85 -7.82
N GLU A 218 -12.16 -11.62 -8.45
CA GLU A 218 -12.73 -12.50 -9.50
C GLU A 218 -12.24 -12.18 -10.92
N TYR A 219 -11.37 -11.14 -11.07
CA TYR A 219 -10.82 -10.80 -12.39
C TYR A 219 -10.08 -11.99 -13.01
N ASP A 220 -10.43 -12.34 -14.23
CA ASP A 220 -9.91 -13.50 -14.98
C ASP A 220 -9.51 -13.14 -16.43
N GLY A 221 -9.25 -11.85 -16.69
CA GLY A 221 -8.85 -11.38 -18.02
C GLY A 221 -7.46 -11.82 -18.47
N GLY A 222 -6.58 -12.19 -17.52
CA GLY A 222 -5.25 -12.73 -17.81
C GLY A 222 -4.25 -11.73 -18.40
N ILE A 223 -4.54 -10.43 -18.36
CA ILE A 223 -3.69 -9.37 -18.93
C ILE A 223 -3.41 -8.25 -17.91
N PRO A 224 -2.28 -7.54 -18.02
CA PRO A 224 -1.93 -6.44 -17.15
C PRO A 224 -2.85 -5.22 -17.36
N VAL A 225 -3.18 -4.54 -16.25
CA VAL A 225 -4.05 -3.35 -16.24
C VAL A 225 -3.43 -2.26 -15.38
N MET A 226 -3.31 -1.06 -15.93
CA MET A 226 -2.89 0.15 -15.21
C MET A 226 -3.99 1.21 -15.27
N ASP A 227 -4.09 2.05 -14.24
CA ASP A 227 -4.90 3.26 -14.31
C ASP A 227 -4.05 4.52 -14.54
N LEU A 228 -4.64 5.48 -15.21
CA LEU A 228 -4.01 6.73 -15.61
C LEU A 228 -4.82 7.93 -15.10
N THR A 229 -4.13 9.08 -15.01
CA THR A 229 -4.82 10.38 -14.88
C THR A 229 -5.67 10.68 -16.11
N TYR A 230 -6.70 11.50 -15.94
CA TYR A 230 -7.52 11.96 -17.09
C TYR A 230 -6.67 12.70 -18.13
N ALA A 231 -5.77 13.56 -17.67
CA ALA A 231 -4.92 14.36 -18.57
C ALA A 231 -4.04 13.47 -19.45
N LEU A 232 -3.39 12.46 -18.89
CA LEU A 232 -2.59 11.51 -19.65
C LEU A 232 -3.45 10.69 -20.61
N GLY A 233 -4.63 10.22 -20.15
CA GLY A 233 -5.52 9.46 -21.02
C GLY A 233 -5.99 10.22 -22.25
N VAL A 234 -6.27 11.52 -22.10
CA VAL A 234 -6.61 12.40 -23.24
C VAL A 234 -5.41 12.60 -24.17
N GLU A 235 -4.22 12.86 -23.62
CA GLU A 235 -2.99 13.01 -24.41
C GLU A 235 -2.71 11.76 -25.25
N LEU A 236 -2.79 10.58 -24.65
CA LEU A 236 -2.57 9.32 -25.34
C LEU A 236 -3.65 9.05 -26.42
N ALA A 237 -4.91 9.41 -26.14
CA ALA A 237 -6.01 9.26 -27.10
C ALA A 237 -5.86 10.15 -28.35
N GLU A 238 -5.20 11.29 -28.21
CA GLU A 238 -4.94 12.25 -29.30
C GLU A 238 -3.62 11.99 -30.04
N THR A 239 -2.79 11.06 -29.54
CA THR A 239 -1.49 10.73 -30.10
C THR A 239 -1.62 9.71 -31.25
N GLU A 240 -1.27 10.10 -32.47
CA GLU A 240 -1.28 9.20 -33.63
C GLU A 240 -0.04 8.26 -33.62
N GLY A 241 -0.24 6.99 -33.98
CA GLY A 241 0.84 6.01 -34.07
C GLY A 241 1.44 5.63 -32.72
N LEU A 242 0.62 5.68 -31.66
CA LEU A 242 1.04 5.42 -30.30
C LEU A 242 1.42 3.95 -30.11
N ASN A 243 2.69 3.70 -29.70
CA ASN A 243 3.20 2.41 -29.27
C ASN A 243 3.74 2.53 -27.84
N MET A 244 3.36 1.61 -26.96
CA MET A 244 3.73 1.69 -25.55
C MET A 244 4.27 0.37 -25.02
N THR A 245 5.14 0.48 -24.03
CA THR A 245 5.57 -0.64 -23.16
C THR A 245 4.94 -0.44 -21.78
N MET A 246 4.33 -1.49 -21.25
CA MET A 246 3.85 -1.56 -19.88
C MET A 246 4.40 -2.81 -19.19
N VAL A 247 4.98 -2.62 -18.00
CA VAL A 247 5.49 -3.71 -17.15
C VAL A 247 4.75 -3.67 -15.82
N VAL A 248 4.11 -4.77 -15.49
CA VAL A 248 3.42 -5.00 -14.21
C VAL A 248 4.10 -6.15 -13.51
N ASP A 249 4.83 -5.87 -12.44
CA ASP A 249 5.58 -6.84 -11.65
C ASP A 249 4.86 -7.07 -10.31
N VAL A 250 3.90 -8.00 -10.34
CA VAL A 250 3.04 -8.32 -9.20
C VAL A 250 2.95 -9.83 -9.01
N PHE A 251 2.81 -10.25 -7.76
CA PHE A 251 2.33 -11.57 -7.41
C PHE A 251 0.82 -11.52 -7.19
N ARG A 252 0.09 -12.35 -7.90
CA ARG A 252 -1.34 -12.57 -7.69
C ARG A 252 -1.61 -14.07 -7.53
N GLY A 253 -2.12 -14.49 -6.38
CA GLY A 253 -2.32 -15.90 -6.11
C GLY A 253 -2.58 -16.23 -4.64
N LEU A 254 -2.61 -17.53 -4.33
CA LEU A 254 -2.74 -17.99 -2.95
C LEU A 254 -1.42 -17.79 -2.21
N ALA A 255 -1.46 -17.01 -1.14
CA ALA A 255 -0.37 -16.86 -0.18
C ALA A 255 -0.80 -17.32 1.22
N ILE A 256 0.17 -17.54 2.09
CA ILE A 256 -0.06 -17.87 3.50
C ILE A 256 0.20 -16.60 4.31
N THR A 257 -0.70 -16.33 5.24
CA THR A 257 -0.54 -15.27 6.23
C THR A 257 -0.96 -15.78 7.61
N TYR A 258 -0.90 -14.93 8.64
CA TYR A 258 -1.04 -15.38 10.03
C TYR A 258 -1.95 -14.47 10.83
N ASN A 259 -2.81 -15.07 11.68
CA ASN A 259 -3.42 -14.38 12.81
C ASN A 259 -2.62 -14.67 14.07
N VAL A 260 -2.50 -13.68 14.96
CA VAL A 260 -1.92 -13.84 16.29
C VAL A 260 -3.05 -13.76 17.31
N PHE A 261 -3.25 -14.84 18.05
CA PHE A 261 -4.15 -14.89 19.19
C PHE A 261 -3.34 -14.89 20.48
N ALA A 262 -3.78 -14.13 21.46
CA ALA A 262 -3.16 -14.06 22.77
C ALA A 262 -4.24 -14.14 23.85
N GLU A 263 -4.20 -15.16 24.67
CA GLU A 263 -5.15 -15.36 25.76
C GLU A 263 -4.48 -15.09 27.11
N SER A 264 -5.18 -14.44 28.03
CA SER A 264 -4.71 -14.31 29.41
C SER A 264 -4.69 -15.68 30.09
N THR A 265 -3.64 -15.94 30.84
CA THR A 265 -3.50 -17.22 31.58
C THR A 265 -4.37 -17.29 32.85
N THR A 266 -5.02 -16.16 33.20
CA THR A 266 -5.89 -15.99 34.36
C THR A 266 -7.23 -15.41 33.96
N GLY A 267 -8.22 -15.46 34.84
CA GLY A 267 -9.57 -14.91 34.61
C GLY A 267 -10.66 -15.97 34.49
N ASP A 268 -11.88 -15.52 34.23
CA ASP A 268 -13.05 -16.39 34.09
C ASP A 268 -13.24 -16.77 32.61
N ARG A 269 -12.95 -18.01 32.28
CA ARG A 269 -13.06 -18.57 30.91
C ARG A 269 -14.50 -18.62 30.38
N THR A 270 -15.50 -18.41 31.24
CA THR A 270 -16.91 -18.33 30.83
C THR A 270 -17.37 -16.90 30.51
N ASN A 271 -16.51 -15.92 30.78
CA ASN A 271 -16.79 -14.50 30.60
C ASN A 271 -15.57 -13.83 29.90
N VAL A 272 -15.46 -14.03 28.59
CA VAL A 272 -14.31 -13.60 27.79
C VAL A 272 -14.62 -12.25 27.14
N VAL A 273 -13.67 -11.31 27.23
CA VAL A 273 -13.64 -10.08 26.42
C VAL A 273 -12.58 -10.26 25.34
N MET A 274 -12.98 -10.05 24.09
CA MET A 274 -12.07 -10.10 22.94
C MET A 274 -11.85 -8.68 22.38
N ALA A 275 -10.60 -8.35 22.11
CA ALA A 275 -10.20 -7.16 21.36
C ALA A 275 -9.36 -7.59 20.17
N GLY A 276 -9.54 -6.92 19.04
CA GLY A 276 -8.81 -7.23 17.82
C GLY A 276 -8.54 -6.01 16.95
N ALA A 277 -7.47 -6.08 16.19
CA ALA A 277 -7.11 -5.11 15.16
C ALA A 277 -6.35 -5.83 14.05
N HIS A 278 -6.38 -5.29 12.83
CA HIS A 278 -5.52 -5.80 11.77
C HIS A 278 -4.05 -5.39 12.00
N LEU A 279 -3.13 -6.24 11.57
CA LEU A 279 -1.68 -6.02 11.75
C LEU A 279 -1.00 -5.58 10.45
N ASP A 280 -1.60 -5.88 9.31
CA ASP A 280 -1.10 -5.48 8.00
C ASP A 280 -1.24 -3.98 7.73
N SER A 281 -0.40 -3.47 6.84
CA SER A 281 -0.54 -2.15 6.23
C SER A 281 -1.18 -2.27 4.84
N VAL A 282 -1.60 -1.15 4.26
CA VAL A 282 -1.82 -1.00 2.82
C VAL A 282 -0.45 -0.86 2.12
N ASP A 283 -0.43 -1.07 0.81
CA ASP A 283 0.73 -0.76 -0.05
C ASP A 283 0.99 0.74 -0.09
#